data_6db5fac6f51254bd3869833ab1135007
#
_entry.id   6db5fac6f51254bd3869833ab1135007
#
_cell.length_a   1.000
_cell.length_b   1.000
_cell.length_c   1.000
_cell.angle_alpha   90.00
_cell.angle_beta   90.00
_cell.angle_gamma   90.00
#
_symmetry.space_group_name_H-M   'P 1'
#
loop_
_entity.id
_entity.type
_entity.pdbx_description
1 polymer ?
#
loop_
_entity_poly.entity_id
_entity_poly.type
_entity_poly.pdbx_seq_one_letter_code
_entity_poly.pdbx_strand_id
1 'polypeptide(L)'
;SRILLLVKYAVGQLTQSIYPRAVANLQLNGQGVSASIMAKILGFFFIFVSIFFALTLAICAFEPNLATPVAGIDAHPLETALSASIATLGNIGPGLGKVGATQNFSWFAPHTKLMLILAMLVGRLEVYTVVVLFLPKFWRR
;
A
#
# COMPACT_ATOMS: atom_id res chain seq x y z
N SER A 1 -2.58 2.87 14.76
CA SER A 1 -1.95 1.94 15.72
C SER A 1 -1.04 0.88 15.08
N ARG A 2 -1.29 0.41 13.84
CA ARG A 2 -0.44 -0.58 13.15
C ARG A 2 0.98 -0.05 12.88
N ILE A 3 1.08 1.20 12.42
CA ILE A 3 2.38 1.87 12.18
C ILE A 3 3.16 2.01 13.48
N LEU A 4 2.49 2.34 14.58
CA LEU A 4 3.13 2.49 15.89
C LEU A 4 3.68 1.14 16.40
N LEU A 5 3.01 0.03 16.09
CA LEU A 5 3.51 -1.31 16.36
C LEU A 5 4.75 -1.66 15.55
N LEU A 6 4.77 -1.30 14.26
CA LEU A 6 5.93 -1.50 13.39
C LEU A 6 7.15 -0.71 13.86
N VAL A 7 6.95 0.56 14.25
CA VAL A 7 8.02 1.40 14.79
C VAL A 7 8.54 0.81 16.11
N LYS A 8 7.66 0.40 17.03
CA LYS A 8 8.06 -0.25 18.27
C LYS A 8 8.80 -1.57 18.04
N TYR A 9 8.37 -2.35 17.06
CA TYR A 9 9.06 -3.59 16.68
C TYR A 9 10.46 -3.31 16.14
N ALA A 10 10.60 -2.34 15.22
CA ALA A 10 11.90 -1.97 14.67
C ALA A 10 12.86 -1.46 15.76
N VAL A 11 12.37 -0.61 16.67
CA VAL A 11 13.15 -0.15 17.81
C VAL A 11 13.51 -1.31 18.76
N GLY A 12 12.57 -2.23 19.00
CA GLY A 12 12.82 -3.44 19.80
C GLY A 12 13.91 -4.32 19.20
N GLN A 13 13.91 -4.52 17.88
CA GLN A 13 14.96 -5.27 17.17
C GLN A 13 16.34 -4.61 17.26
N LEU A 14 16.39 -3.27 17.12
CA LEU A 14 17.63 -2.52 17.30
C LEU A 14 18.14 -2.64 18.73
N THR A 15 17.26 -2.54 19.73
CA THR A 15 17.63 -2.69 21.16
C THR A 15 18.12 -4.11 21.45
N GLN A 16 17.50 -5.13 20.86
CA GLN A 16 17.90 -6.53 21.04
C GLN A 16 19.24 -6.84 20.35
N SER A 17 19.56 -6.13 19.26
CA SER A 17 20.88 -6.23 18.60
C SER A 17 22.00 -5.62 19.45
N ILE A 18 21.68 -4.57 20.24
CA ILE A 18 22.64 -3.90 21.14
C ILE A 18 22.73 -4.62 22.50
N TYR A 19 21.61 -5.18 22.98
CA TYR A 19 21.52 -5.90 24.25
C TYR A 19 20.87 -7.28 24.04
N PRO A 20 21.64 -8.31 23.71
CA PRO A 20 21.11 -9.65 23.36
C PRO A 20 20.36 -10.36 24.52
N ARG A 21 20.43 -9.84 25.73
CA ARG A 21 19.71 -10.38 26.92
C ARG A 21 18.43 -9.60 27.27
N ALA A 22 18.08 -8.54 26.55
CA ALA A 22 16.85 -7.80 26.79
C ALA A 22 15.69 -8.49 26.08
N VAL A 23 14.77 -9.04 26.84
CA VAL A 23 13.48 -9.55 26.32
C VAL A 23 12.64 -8.33 25.95
N ALA A 24 12.52 -8.04 24.67
CA ALA A 24 11.64 -6.98 24.18
C ALA A 24 10.18 -7.42 24.30
N ASN A 25 9.57 -7.17 25.46
CA ASN A 25 8.12 -7.30 25.64
C ASN A 25 7.44 -6.11 24.96
N LEU A 26 6.97 -6.33 23.74
CA LEU A 26 6.13 -5.36 23.03
C LEU A 26 4.75 -5.33 23.70
N GLN A 27 4.49 -4.25 24.44
CA GLN A 27 3.20 -4.02 25.07
C GLN A 27 2.41 -2.97 24.27
N LEU A 28 1.20 -3.33 23.89
CA LEU A 28 0.20 -2.40 23.40
C LEU A 28 -0.91 -2.32 24.43
N ASN A 29 -1.16 -1.14 24.98
CA ASN A 29 -2.22 -0.92 25.98
C ASN A 29 -2.09 -1.82 27.24
N GLY A 30 -0.86 -2.14 27.66
CA GLY A 30 -0.62 -2.99 28.84
C GLY A 30 -0.71 -4.50 28.61
N GLN A 31 -0.98 -4.94 27.38
CA GLN A 31 -0.99 -6.36 27.01
C GLN A 31 0.20 -6.70 26.10
N GLY A 32 0.86 -7.80 26.34
CA GLY A 32 1.94 -8.33 25.51
C GLY A 32 1.39 -8.77 24.15
N VAL A 33 1.93 -8.21 23.05
CA VAL A 33 1.58 -8.63 21.69
C VAL A 33 2.39 -9.87 21.33
N SER A 34 1.71 -10.97 21.00
CA SER A 34 2.38 -12.21 20.59
C SER A 34 3.17 -12.03 19.29
N ALA A 35 4.31 -12.72 19.15
CA ALA A 35 5.14 -12.70 17.95
C ALA A 35 4.36 -13.06 16.66
N SER A 36 3.34 -13.92 16.79
CA SER A 36 2.47 -14.30 15.68
C SER A 36 1.61 -13.16 15.15
N ILE A 37 1.10 -12.29 16.03
CA ILE A 37 0.34 -11.10 15.64
C ILE A 37 1.26 -10.09 14.95
N MET A 38 2.46 -9.91 15.47
CA MET A 38 3.46 -9.04 14.88
C MET A 38 3.86 -9.49 13.47
N ALA A 39 4.10 -10.79 13.27
CA ALA A 39 4.41 -11.37 11.97
C ALA A 39 3.27 -11.15 10.96
N LYS A 40 2.01 -11.26 11.38
CA LYS A 40 0.84 -10.99 10.53
C LYS A 40 0.77 -9.52 10.11
N ILE A 41 1.01 -8.58 11.04
CA ILE A 41 1.02 -7.14 10.75
C ILE A 41 2.14 -6.79 9.79
N LEU A 42 3.33 -7.34 10.00
CA LEU A 42 4.49 -7.12 9.13
C LEU A 42 4.24 -7.71 7.73
N GLY A 43 3.71 -8.93 7.66
CA GLY A 43 3.34 -9.56 6.38
C GLY A 43 2.32 -8.73 5.59
N PHE A 44 1.28 -8.23 6.26
CA PHE A 44 0.32 -7.32 5.64
C PHE A 44 0.99 -6.06 5.08
N PHE A 45 1.88 -5.45 5.85
CA PHE A 45 2.59 -4.24 5.43
C PHE A 45 3.45 -4.50 4.20
N PHE A 46 4.21 -5.60 4.16
CA PHE A 46 5.03 -5.96 3.00
C PHE A 46 4.19 -6.22 1.75
N ILE A 47 3.08 -6.94 1.88
CA ILE A 47 2.17 -7.19 0.75
C ILE A 47 1.58 -5.87 0.25
N PHE A 48 1.12 -5.00 1.14
CA PHE A 48 0.58 -3.69 0.77
C PHE A 48 1.59 -2.83 0.01
N VAL A 49 2.82 -2.74 0.52
CA VAL A 49 3.92 -1.98 -0.12
C VAL A 49 4.29 -2.61 -1.47
N SER A 50 4.32 -3.93 -1.57
CA SER A 50 4.59 -4.63 -2.83
C SER A 50 3.53 -4.32 -3.90
N ILE A 51 2.25 -4.36 -3.53
CA ILE A 51 1.15 -4.01 -4.44
C ILE A 51 1.24 -2.54 -4.84
N PHE A 52 1.56 -1.64 -3.91
CA PHE A 52 1.74 -0.22 -4.20
C PHE A 52 2.82 0.03 -5.25
N PHE A 53 4.00 -0.57 -5.09
CA PHE A 53 5.08 -0.43 -6.07
C PHE A 53 4.74 -1.10 -7.41
N ALA A 54 4.14 -2.29 -7.38
CA ALA A 54 3.71 -2.98 -8.60
C ALA A 54 2.70 -2.15 -9.39
N LEU A 55 1.72 -1.55 -8.72
CA LEU A 55 0.72 -0.68 -9.33
C LEU A 55 1.37 0.59 -9.92
N THR A 56 2.29 1.22 -9.20
CA THR A 56 3.02 2.40 -9.67
C THR A 56 3.81 2.07 -10.94
N LEU A 57 4.57 0.98 -10.94
CA LEU A 57 5.33 0.53 -12.10
C LEU A 57 4.42 0.19 -13.30
N ALA A 58 3.29 -0.45 -13.03
CA ALA A 58 2.31 -0.77 -14.06
C ALA A 58 1.71 0.51 -14.69
N ILE A 59 1.37 1.51 -13.89
CA ILE A 59 0.91 2.81 -14.42
C ILE A 59 2.00 3.45 -15.26
N CYS A 60 3.24 3.48 -14.80
CA CYS A 60 4.36 4.04 -15.57
C CYS A 60 4.61 3.29 -16.89
N ALA A 61 4.37 1.98 -16.93
CA ALA A 61 4.62 1.16 -18.11
C ALA A 61 3.47 1.20 -19.13
N PHE A 62 2.24 1.25 -18.67
CA PHE A 62 1.06 1.07 -19.52
C PHE A 62 0.28 2.36 -19.82
N GLU A 63 0.56 3.47 -19.11
CA GLU A 63 -0.15 4.73 -19.33
C GLU A 63 0.60 5.62 -20.35
N PRO A 64 0.09 5.73 -21.58
CA PRO A 64 0.77 6.52 -22.63
C PRO A 64 0.67 8.04 -22.38
N ASN A 65 -0.36 8.49 -21.65
CA ASN A 65 -0.65 9.91 -21.45
C ASN A 65 0.04 10.48 -20.19
N LEU A 66 0.87 9.68 -19.51
CA LEU A 66 1.46 10.07 -18.24
C LEU A 66 2.38 11.29 -18.35
N ALA A 67 3.08 11.44 -19.48
CA ALA A 67 3.98 12.55 -19.76
C ALA A 67 3.28 13.80 -20.33
N THR A 68 2.03 13.68 -20.80
CA THR A 68 1.32 14.82 -21.42
C THR A 68 0.73 15.74 -20.33
N PRO A 69 0.81 17.09 -20.48
CA PRO A 69 0.13 18.00 -19.57
C PRO A 69 -1.39 17.79 -19.58
N VAL A 70 -2.02 17.82 -18.41
CA VAL A 70 -3.47 17.71 -18.29
C VAL A 70 -4.03 18.95 -17.61
N ALA A 71 -4.98 19.60 -18.26
CA ALA A 71 -5.60 20.86 -17.79
C ALA A 71 -4.60 21.96 -17.38
N GLY A 72 -3.47 22.05 -18.11
CA GLY A 72 -2.42 23.03 -17.83
C GLY A 72 -1.49 22.68 -16.67
N ILE A 73 -1.66 21.51 -16.07
CA ILE A 73 -0.78 21.00 -15.00
C ILE A 73 0.26 20.07 -15.63
N ASP A 74 1.52 20.47 -15.50
CA ASP A 74 2.68 19.68 -15.89
C ASP A 74 3.33 19.10 -14.62
N ALA A 75 2.95 17.88 -14.27
CA ALA A 75 3.51 17.17 -13.13
C ALA A 75 4.39 16.02 -13.62
N HIS A 76 5.43 15.70 -12.85
CA HIS A 76 6.34 14.62 -13.19
C HIS A 76 5.58 13.28 -13.32
N PRO A 77 5.85 12.46 -14.36
CA PRO A 77 5.17 11.18 -14.58
C PRO A 77 5.18 10.27 -13.35
N LEU A 78 6.33 10.15 -12.69
CA LEU A 78 6.48 9.32 -11.50
C LEU A 78 5.65 9.85 -10.31
N GLU A 79 5.60 11.17 -10.12
CA GLU A 79 4.78 11.81 -9.09
C GLU A 79 3.29 11.48 -9.31
N THR A 80 2.83 11.61 -10.54
CA THR A 80 1.45 11.30 -10.90
C THR A 80 1.13 9.81 -10.68
N ALA A 81 2.03 8.90 -11.07
CA ALA A 81 1.84 7.46 -10.89
C ALA A 81 1.84 7.05 -9.42
N LEU A 82 2.79 7.55 -8.62
CA LEU A 82 2.86 7.32 -7.18
C LEU A 82 1.61 7.84 -6.48
N SER A 83 1.20 9.06 -6.84
CA SER A 83 0.04 9.72 -6.25
C SER A 83 -1.26 9.00 -6.60
N ALA A 84 -1.45 8.59 -7.85
CA ALA A 84 -2.60 7.81 -8.28
C ALA A 84 -2.65 6.44 -7.56
N SER A 85 -1.51 5.77 -7.43
CA SER A 85 -1.42 4.48 -6.75
C SER A 85 -1.79 4.58 -5.28
N ILE A 86 -1.26 5.56 -4.54
CA ILE A 86 -1.57 5.71 -3.12
C ILE A 86 -3.01 6.19 -2.89
N ALA A 87 -3.52 7.08 -3.74
CA ALA A 87 -4.88 7.61 -3.66
C ALA A 87 -5.92 6.50 -3.85
N THR A 88 -5.67 5.59 -4.81
CA THR A 88 -6.58 4.48 -5.13
C THR A 88 -6.42 3.33 -4.15
N LEU A 89 -5.23 2.84 -3.89
CA LEU A 89 -4.98 1.73 -2.97
C LEU A 89 -5.34 2.09 -1.52
N GLY A 90 -5.07 3.33 -1.10
CA GLY A 90 -5.46 3.84 0.21
C GLY A 90 -6.93 4.26 0.32
N ASN A 91 -7.69 4.26 -0.79
CA ASN A 91 -9.07 4.77 -0.88
C ASN A 91 -9.20 6.20 -0.32
N ILE A 92 -8.20 7.05 -0.58
CA ILE A 92 -8.15 8.43 -0.13
C ILE A 92 -9.01 9.32 -1.05
N GLY A 93 -9.01 9.02 -2.36
CA GLY A 93 -9.73 9.76 -3.39
C GLY A 93 -8.81 10.70 -4.17
N PRO A 94 -8.62 11.96 -3.76
CA PRO A 94 -7.73 12.87 -4.48
C PRO A 94 -6.26 12.54 -4.25
N GLY A 95 -5.46 12.68 -5.32
CA GLY A 95 -4.02 12.57 -5.27
C GLY A 95 -3.33 13.94 -5.35
N LEU A 96 -2.16 13.97 -5.98
CA LEU A 96 -1.36 15.17 -6.23
C LEU A 96 -1.16 15.38 -7.74
N GLY A 97 -0.77 16.56 -8.15
CA GLY A 97 -0.49 16.90 -9.54
C GLY A 97 -1.72 16.67 -10.43
N LYS A 98 -1.58 15.87 -11.48
CA LYS A 98 -2.63 15.59 -12.49
C LYS A 98 -3.83 14.81 -11.95
N VAL A 99 -3.75 14.25 -10.76
CA VAL A 99 -4.84 13.54 -10.06
C VAL A 99 -5.23 14.25 -8.76
N GLY A 100 -4.89 15.53 -8.65
CA GLY A 100 -5.18 16.37 -7.48
C GLY A 100 -6.67 16.61 -7.24
N ALA A 101 -6.98 17.31 -6.15
CA ALA A 101 -8.35 17.55 -5.69
C ALA A 101 -9.23 18.32 -6.69
N THR A 102 -8.63 19.13 -7.57
CA THR A 102 -9.30 19.89 -8.63
C THR A 102 -9.28 19.19 -9.99
N GLN A 103 -8.68 18.00 -10.05
CA GLN A 103 -8.50 17.20 -11.24
C GLN A 103 -9.29 15.89 -11.16
N ASN A 104 -9.26 15.10 -12.23
CA ASN A 104 -9.97 13.83 -12.30
C ASN A 104 -9.12 12.75 -12.98
N PHE A 105 -9.58 11.52 -12.91
CA PHE A 105 -8.95 10.35 -13.52
C PHE A 105 -9.43 10.07 -14.96
N SER A 106 -10.18 11.00 -15.59
CA SER A 106 -10.83 10.76 -16.89
C SER A 106 -9.84 10.59 -18.04
N TRP A 107 -8.66 11.21 -17.94
CA TRP A 107 -7.61 11.19 -18.97
C TRP A 107 -6.82 9.87 -19.02
N PHE A 108 -6.89 9.04 -17.98
CA PHE A 108 -6.28 7.72 -18.01
C PHE A 108 -6.89 6.80 -19.05
N ALA A 109 -6.07 5.95 -19.65
CA ALA A 109 -6.52 4.93 -20.59
C ALA A 109 -7.47 3.93 -19.91
N PRO A 110 -8.38 3.28 -20.65
CA PRO A 110 -9.38 2.36 -20.06
C PRO A 110 -8.77 1.20 -19.26
N HIS A 111 -7.66 0.64 -19.71
CA HIS A 111 -6.95 -0.42 -19.01
C HIS A 111 -6.34 0.07 -17.69
N THR A 112 -5.77 1.28 -17.66
CA THR A 112 -5.25 1.90 -16.45
C THR A 112 -6.37 2.19 -15.45
N LYS A 113 -7.53 2.68 -15.93
CA LYS A 113 -8.72 2.86 -15.08
C LYS A 113 -9.17 1.56 -14.44
N LEU A 114 -9.18 0.46 -15.20
CA LEU A 114 -9.53 -0.86 -14.67
C LEU A 114 -8.55 -1.30 -13.58
N MET A 115 -7.25 -1.09 -13.78
CA MET A 115 -6.23 -1.37 -12.77
C MET A 115 -6.43 -0.55 -11.50
N LEU A 116 -6.75 0.74 -11.63
CA LEU A 116 -7.03 1.61 -10.49
C LEU A 116 -8.31 1.19 -9.74
N ILE A 117 -9.35 0.78 -10.45
CA ILE A 117 -10.58 0.24 -9.84
C ILE A 117 -10.29 -1.03 -9.05
N LEU A 118 -9.51 -1.96 -9.61
CA LEU A 118 -9.08 -3.16 -8.91
C LEU A 118 -8.22 -2.83 -7.68
N ALA A 119 -7.33 -1.84 -7.79
CA ALA A 119 -6.54 -1.36 -6.65
C ALA A 119 -7.41 -0.80 -5.52
N MET A 120 -8.44 -0.01 -5.86
CA MET A 120 -9.42 0.49 -4.88
C MET A 120 -10.17 -0.65 -4.20
N LEU A 121 -10.58 -1.67 -4.97
CA LEU A 121 -11.26 -2.85 -4.42
C LEU A 121 -10.36 -3.61 -3.45
N VAL A 122 -9.11 -3.87 -3.84
CA VAL A 122 -8.10 -4.53 -3.00
C VAL A 122 -7.84 -3.74 -1.72
N GLY A 123 -7.69 -2.42 -1.82
CA GLY A 123 -7.49 -1.54 -0.68
C GLY A 123 -8.69 -1.51 0.29
N ARG A 124 -9.91 -1.63 -0.26
CA ARG A 124 -11.15 -1.63 0.54
C ARG A 124 -11.40 -2.95 1.27
N LEU A 125 -11.12 -4.08 0.62
CA LEU A 125 -11.40 -5.42 1.14
C LEU A 125 -10.37 -5.94 2.14
N GLU A 126 -9.42 -5.12 2.53
CA GLU A 126 -8.22 -5.55 3.24
C GLU A 126 -7.43 -6.61 2.44
N VAL A 127 -6.22 -6.29 2.04
CA VAL A 127 -5.36 -7.11 1.14
C VAL A 127 -5.31 -8.59 1.53
N TYR A 128 -5.45 -8.92 2.82
CA TYR A 128 -5.48 -10.31 3.30
C TYR A 128 -6.68 -11.10 2.79
N THR A 129 -7.87 -10.50 2.75
CA THR A 129 -9.09 -11.18 2.28
C THR A 129 -8.95 -11.55 0.81
N VAL A 130 -8.40 -10.63 0.01
CA VAL A 130 -8.17 -10.86 -1.42
C VAL A 130 -7.11 -11.94 -1.65
N VAL A 131 -5.99 -11.89 -0.92
CA VAL A 131 -4.93 -12.90 -1.03
C VAL A 131 -5.43 -14.28 -0.64
N VAL A 132 -6.25 -14.41 0.41
CA VAL A 132 -6.85 -15.69 0.82
C VAL A 132 -7.76 -16.25 -0.26
N LEU A 133 -8.52 -15.39 -0.96
CA LEU A 133 -9.40 -15.82 -2.05
C LEU A 133 -8.63 -16.43 -3.23
N PHE A 134 -7.42 -15.95 -3.51
CA PHE A 134 -6.56 -16.48 -4.57
C PHE A 134 -5.76 -17.73 -4.17
N LEU A 135 -5.74 -18.10 -2.88
CA LEU A 135 -5.06 -19.32 -2.45
C LEU A 135 -5.87 -20.56 -2.81
N PRO A 136 -5.32 -21.50 -3.63
CA PRO A 136 -6.04 -22.70 -4.04
C PRO A 136 -6.44 -23.59 -2.85
N LYS A 137 -5.78 -23.44 -1.70
CA LYS A 137 -6.11 -24.15 -0.47
C LYS A 137 -7.46 -23.74 0.13
N PHE A 138 -7.95 -22.53 -0.18
CA PHE A 138 -9.29 -22.07 0.25
C PHE A 138 -10.42 -22.77 -0.53
N TRP A 139 -10.19 -23.11 -1.79
CA TRP A 139 -11.16 -23.75 -2.69
C TRP A 139 -11.18 -25.27 -2.60
N ARG A 140 -10.20 -25.87 -1.93
CA ARG A 140 -10.14 -27.31 -1.65
C ARG A 140 -10.75 -27.60 -0.28
N ARG A 141 -12.04 -27.77 -0.25
CA ARG A 141 -12.75 -28.55 0.78
C ARG A 141 -13.21 -29.86 0.17
#